data_329010817efa31c8fff3bf57a6b268ec
#
_entry.id   329010817efa31c8fff3bf57a6b268ec
#
_cell.length_a   1.000
_cell.length_b   1.000
_cell.length_c   1.000
_cell.angle_alpha   90.00
_cell.angle_beta   90.00
_cell.angle_gamma   90.00
#
_symmetry.space_group_name_H-M   'P 1'
#
loop_
_entity.id
_entity.type
_entity.pdbx_description
1 polymer ?
#
loop_
_entity_poly.entity_id
_entity_poly.type
_entity_poly.pdbx_seq_one_letter_code
_entity_poly.pdbx_strand_id
1 'polypeptide(L)'
;KEYAVIEHDGIRAAMFGLMGESAVDYAPESGLLFKDAKEAAAETVEKIKSEEDVDMIICLSHCGTVEDESDVMEETEDYLIAQEVPEIDLIISGHTHTLLEEAVQVGDTYIVSSGAYNANMGHAVLEPKGDGSGRYMLSSYKLIPLDETVADDAAVKEELVKYRELADEEYFSEYGFS
;
A
#
# COMPACT_ATOMS: atom_id res chain seq x y z
N LYS A 1 3.98 -14.98 7.19
CA LYS A 1 2.60 -14.74 7.67
C LYS A 1 1.82 -14.13 6.51
N GLU A 2 0.60 -14.56 6.30
CA GLU A 2 -0.29 -14.03 5.26
C GLU A 2 -0.87 -12.67 5.63
N TYR A 3 -1.03 -12.38 6.92
CA TYR A 3 -1.49 -11.10 7.46
C TYR A 3 -0.84 -10.80 8.81
N ALA A 4 -0.99 -9.57 9.27
CA ALA A 4 -0.63 -9.11 10.61
C ALA A 4 -1.83 -8.38 11.25
N VAL A 5 -1.97 -8.49 12.56
CA VAL A 5 -2.93 -7.70 13.34
C VAL A 5 -2.15 -6.68 14.15
N ILE A 6 -2.53 -5.42 14.04
CA ILE A 6 -2.01 -4.32 14.84
C ILE A 6 -3.13 -3.83 15.75
N GLU A 7 -2.80 -3.65 17.03
CA GLU A 7 -3.73 -3.08 18.01
C GLU A 7 -3.17 -1.76 18.55
N HIS A 8 -3.98 -0.73 18.51
CA HIS A 8 -3.66 0.58 19.07
C HIS A 8 -4.92 1.23 19.64
N ASP A 9 -4.84 1.67 20.90
CA ASP A 9 -5.96 2.31 21.63
C ASP A 9 -7.28 1.51 21.59
N GLY A 10 -7.18 0.18 21.60
CA GLY A 10 -8.33 -0.72 21.58
C GLY A 10 -8.94 -0.94 20.21
N ILE A 11 -8.37 -0.38 19.13
CA ILE A 11 -8.74 -0.65 17.74
C ILE A 11 -7.80 -1.72 17.20
N ARG A 12 -8.35 -2.77 16.63
CA ARG A 12 -7.62 -3.88 16.02
C ARG A 12 -7.76 -3.83 14.48
N ALA A 13 -6.66 -3.62 13.78
CA ALA A 13 -6.62 -3.62 12.33
C ALA A 13 -5.84 -4.84 11.80
N ALA A 14 -6.47 -5.65 10.94
CA ALA A 14 -5.75 -6.65 10.16
C ALA A 14 -5.16 -6.01 8.90
N MET A 15 -3.90 -6.33 8.60
CA MET A 15 -3.21 -5.84 7.41
C MET A 15 -2.62 -7.01 6.63
N PHE A 16 -2.82 -7.03 5.31
CA PHE A 16 -2.22 -8.01 4.41
C PHE A 16 -1.69 -7.35 3.16
N GLY A 17 -0.77 -8.02 2.45
CA GLY A 17 -0.15 -7.53 1.23
C GLY A 17 -0.58 -8.32 0.00
N LEU A 18 -0.70 -7.63 -1.14
CA LEU A 18 -0.95 -8.22 -2.45
C LEU A 18 0.10 -7.75 -3.47
N MET A 19 0.39 -8.62 -4.43
CA MET A 19 1.17 -8.31 -5.63
C MET A 19 0.26 -8.50 -6.85
N GLY A 20 0.27 -7.55 -7.77
CA GLY A 20 -0.52 -7.59 -8.99
C GLY A 20 0.00 -8.59 -10.04
N GLU A 21 -0.80 -8.81 -11.08
CA GLU A 21 -0.48 -9.74 -12.17
C GLU A 21 0.84 -9.39 -12.87
N SER A 22 1.13 -8.11 -13.06
CA SER A 22 2.37 -7.62 -13.68
C SER A 22 3.65 -8.00 -12.91
N ALA A 23 3.56 -8.34 -11.62
CA ALA A 23 4.71 -8.79 -10.84
C ALA A 23 5.37 -10.07 -11.42
N VAL A 24 4.60 -10.91 -12.10
CA VAL A 24 5.11 -12.10 -12.80
C VAL A 24 6.08 -11.70 -13.90
N ASP A 25 5.72 -10.68 -14.67
CA ASP A 25 6.51 -10.21 -15.81
C ASP A 25 7.82 -9.55 -15.37
N TYR A 26 7.80 -8.88 -14.23
CA TYR A 26 9.00 -8.24 -13.65
C TYR A 26 9.93 -9.20 -12.92
N ALA A 27 9.44 -10.37 -12.51
CA ALA A 27 10.23 -11.37 -11.79
C ALA A 27 10.03 -12.80 -12.33
N PRO A 28 10.23 -13.05 -13.65
CA PRO A 28 9.91 -14.33 -14.30
C PRO A 28 10.76 -15.50 -13.77
N GLU A 29 11.97 -15.22 -13.25
CA GLU A 29 12.89 -16.23 -12.72
C GLU A 29 12.82 -16.38 -11.19
N SER A 30 11.85 -15.75 -10.54
CA SER A 30 11.70 -15.81 -9.08
C SER A 30 11.41 -17.21 -8.54
N GLY A 31 10.85 -18.09 -9.37
CA GLY A 31 10.36 -19.42 -8.97
C GLY A 31 9.13 -19.38 -8.07
N LEU A 32 8.53 -18.19 -7.89
CA LEU A 32 7.29 -18.02 -7.13
C LEU A 32 6.08 -18.41 -7.97
N LEU A 33 5.08 -18.96 -7.32
CA LEU A 33 3.77 -19.21 -7.93
C LEU A 33 2.86 -18.05 -7.56
N PHE A 34 2.42 -17.32 -8.56
CA PHE A 34 1.47 -16.22 -8.40
C PHE A 34 0.05 -16.77 -8.48
N LYS A 35 -0.80 -16.24 -7.61
CA LYS A 35 -2.23 -16.47 -7.60
C LYS A 35 -2.93 -15.19 -8.05
N ASP A 36 -4.09 -15.32 -8.68
CA ASP A 36 -4.96 -14.18 -8.96
C ASP A 36 -5.14 -13.32 -7.70
N ALA A 37 -4.92 -12.00 -7.81
CA ALA A 37 -4.89 -11.11 -6.66
C ALA A 37 -6.26 -11.01 -5.95
N LYS A 38 -7.37 -11.09 -6.69
CA LYS A 38 -8.73 -11.05 -6.14
C LYS A 38 -9.04 -12.32 -5.36
N GLU A 39 -8.67 -13.49 -5.91
CA GLU A 39 -8.80 -14.77 -5.20
C GLU A 39 -7.94 -14.78 -3.93
N ALA A 40 -6.70 -14.29 -4.01
CA ALA A 40 -5.81 -14.21 -2.86
C ALA A 40 -6.34 -13.26 -1.78
N ALA A 41 -6.89 -12.11 -2.20
CA ALA A 41 -7.55 -11.17 -1.29
C ALA A 41 -8.74 -11.80 -0.58
N ALA A 42 -9.65 -12.43 -1.33
CA ALA A 42 -10.86 -13.05 -0.78
C ALA A 42 -10.52 -14.14 0.24
N GLU A 43 -9.59 -15.05 -0.09
CA GLU A 43 -9.16 -16.10 0.84
C GLU A 43 -8.50 -15.54 2.10
N THR A 44 -7.66 -14.50 1.95
CA THR A 44 -7.00 -13.89 3.09
C THR A 44 -8.00 -13.19 4.01
N VAL A 45 -8.96 -12.48 3.44
CA VAL A 45 -10.04 -11.81 4.20
C VAL A 45 -10.92 -12.83 4.91
N GLU A 46 -11.32 -13.92 4.24
CA GLU A 46 -12.08 -15.02 4.88
C GLU A 46 -11.30 -15.63 6.06
N LYS A 47 -10.01 -15.85 5.87
CA LYS A 47 -9.14 -16.34 6.93
C LYS A 47 -9.07 -15.38 8.10
N ILE A 48 -8.84 -14.09 7.87
CA ILE A 48 -8.83 -13.06 8.92
C ILE A 48 -10.14 -13.12 9.71
N LYS A 49 -11.28 -13.09 9.03
CA LYS A 49 -12.62 -13.11 9.68
C LYS A 49 -12.88 -14.38 10.48
N SER A 50 -12.25 -15.50 10.11
CA SER A 50 -12.40 -16.76 10.82
C SER A 50 -11.50 -16.92 12.03
N GLU A 51 -10.32 -16.26 12.02
CA GLU A 51 -9.29 -16.43 13.04
C GLU A 51 -9.20 -15.25 14.02
N GLU A 52 -9.65 -14.05 13.61
CA GLU A 52 -9.44 -12.80 14.33
C GLU A 52 -10.75 -12.04 14.54
N ASP A 53 -10.84 -11.37 15.67
CA ASP A 53 -11.85 -10.34 15.93
C ASP A 53 -11.19 -8.97 15.70
N VAL A 54 -11.44 -8.37 14.54
CA VAL A 54 -10.81 -7.11 14.12
C VAL A 54 -11.86 -6.07 13.75
N ASP A 55 -11.51 -4.81 13.98
CA ASP A 55 -12.39 -3.68 13.71
C ASP A 55 -12.31 -3.25 12.23
N MET A 56 -11.15 -3.44 11.57
CA MET A 56 -10.95 -3.08 10.16
C MET A 56 -9.95 -4.00 9.46
N ILE A 57 -10.06 -4.05 8.13
CA ILE A 57 -9.16 -4.79 7.25
C ILE A 57 -8.53 -3.84 6.25
N ILE A 58 -7.19 -3.81 6.21
CA ILE A 58 -6.39 -2.95 5.33
C ILE A 58 -5.58 -3.82 4.37
N CYS A 59 -5.67 -3.53 3.08
CA CYS A 59 -4.84 -4.13 2.06
C CYS A 59 -3.68 -3.20 1.68
N LEU A 60 -2.45 -3.70 1.76
CA LEU A 60 -1.27 -3.06 1.20
C LEU A 60 -1.06 -3.63 -0.20
N SER A 61 -1.55 -2.93 -1.21
CA SER A 61 -1.57 -3.43 -2.57
C SER A 61 -0.38 -2.93 -3.39
N HIS A 62 0.21 -3.84 -4.15
CA HIS A 62 1.12 -3.53 -5.26
C HIS A 62 0.53 -4.06 -6.58
N CYS A 63 -0.80 -3.92 -6.73
CA CYS A 63 -1.54 -4.25 -7.94
C CYS A 63 -1.72 -3.03 -8.85
N GLY A 64 -2.04 -1.89 -8.26
CA GLY A 64 -2.12 -0.60 -8.93
C GLY A 64 -3.53 -0.15 -9.33
N THR A 65 -3.59 1.14 -9.60
CA THR A 65 -4.73 1.85 -10.18
C THR A 65 -4.40 2.28 -11.62
N VAL A 66 -4.92 3.41 -12.10
CA VAL A 66 -4.59 3.94 -13.43
C VAL A 66 -3.10 4.28 -13.53
N GLU A 67 -2.46 3.94 -14.66
CA GLU A 67 -1.06 4.26 -14.96
C GLU A 67 -0.96 5.48 -15.87
N ASP A 68 -1.88 5.57 -16.84
CA ASP A 68 -1.94 6.69 -17.77
C ASP A 68 -3.39 7.16 -18.05
N GLU A 69 -3.54 8.22 -18.88
CA GLU A 69 -4.83 8.83 -19.20
C GLU A 69 -5.78 7.94 -20.01
N SER A 70 -5.29 6.83 -20.59
CA SER A 70 -6.10 5.88 -21.34
C SER A 70 -6.74 4.80 -20.46
N ASP A 71 -6.26 4.64 -19.23
CA ASP A 71 -6.77 3.65 -18.30
C ASP A 71 -8.14 4.05 -17.76
N VAL A 72 -8.96 3.04 -17.51
CA VAL A 72 -10.27 3.19 -16.90
C VAL A 72 -10.19 2.68 -15.47
N MET A 73 -10.45 3.57 -14.50
CA MET A 73 -10.32 3.24 -13.06
C MET A 73 -11.07 1.96 -12.68
N GLU A 74 -12.26 1.77 -13.22
CA GLU A 74 -13.13 0.62 -12.94
C GLU A 74 -12.59 -0.71 -13.48
N GLU A 75 -11.57 -0.68 -14.33
CA GLU A 75 -10.91 -1.86 -14.91
C GLU A 75 -9.57 -2.19 -14.24
N THR A 76 -9.12 -1.35 -13.30
CA THR A 76 -7.84 -1.55 -12.60
C THR A 76 -7.94 -2.64 -11.53
N GLU A 77 -6.80 -3.32 -11.24
CA GLU A 77 -6.79 -4.43 -10.28
C GLU A 77 -7.30 -4.01 -8.90
N ASP A 78 -6.83 -2.88 -8.36
CA ASP A 78 -7.25 -2.43 -7.03
C ASP A 78 -8.74 -2.09 -6.96
N TYR A 79 -9.30 -1.52 -8.04
CA TYR A 79 -10.74 -1.25 -8.10
C TYR A 79 -11.56 -2.55 -8.13
N LEU A 80 -11.13 -3.53 -8.94
CA LEU A 80 -11.79 -4.83 -9.03
C LEU A 80 -11.68 -5.61 -7.72
N ILE A 81 -10.54 -5.55 -7.01
CA ILE A 81 -10.38 -6.13 -5.68
C ILE A 81 -11.36 -5.48 -4.70
N ALA A 82 -11.45 -4.15 -4.68
CA ALA A 82 -12.39 -3.43 -3.82
C ALA A 82 -13.87 -3.80 -4.11
N GLN A 83 -14.20 -4.05 -5.37
CA GLN A 83 -15.55 -4.45 -5.80
C GLN A 83 -15.88 -5.89 -5.40
N GLU A 84 -14.93 -6.82 -5.54
CA GLU A 84 -15.14 -8.25 -5.29
C GLU A 84 -14.98 -8.65 -3.83
N VAL A 85 -14.20 -7.87 -3.04
CA VAL A 85 -13.91 -8.13 -1.61
C VAL A 85 -14.31 -6.92 -0.77
N PRO A 86 -15.61 -6.63 -0.66
CA PRO A 86 -16.13 -5.42 -0.01
C PRO A 86 -15.90 -5.36 1.51
N GLU A 87 -15.34 -6.39 2.12
CA GLU A 87 -14.94 -6.41 3.52
C GLU A 87 -13.66 -5.63 3.80
N ILE A 88 -12.86 -5.32 2.77
CA ILE A 88 -11.70 -4.45 2.91
C ILE A 88 -12.19 -3.02 3.15
N ASP A 89 -11.66 -2.36 4.20
CA ASP A 89 -12.02 -0.97 4.51
C ASP A 89 -11.13 0.03 3.76
N LEU A 90 -9.83 -0.30 3.61
CA LEU A 90 -8.86 0.57 2.95
C LEU A 90 -7.90 -0.25 2.09
N ILE A 91 -7.66 0.19 0.86
CA ILE A 91 -6.57 -0.27 -0.01
C ILE A 91 -5.55 0.87 -0.12
N ILE A 92 -4.32 0.60 0.30
CA ILE A 92 -3.17 1.48 0.09
C ILE A 92 -2.46 0.97 -1.15
N SER A 93 -2.67 1.67 -2.26
CA SER A 93 -2.22 1.28 -3.60
C SER A 93 -0.80 1.74 -3.88
N GLY A 94 -0.06 0.89 -4.59
CA GLY A 94 1.26 1.16 -5.15
C GLY A 94 1.37 0.65 -6.59
N HIS A 95 2.57 0.45 -7.10
CA HIS A 95 2.92 -0.07 -8.42
C HIS A 95 2.85 0.97 -9.56
N THR A 96 1.69 1.49 -9.88
CA THR A 96 1.46 2.41 -11.03
C THR A 96 1.94 3.84 -10.78
N HIS A 97 2.51 4.12 -9.59
CA HIS A 97 3.00 5.45 -9.21
C HIS A 97 1.94 6.56 -9.24
N THR A 98 0.68 6.18 -9.25
CA THR A 98 -0.45 7.11 -9.35
C THR A 98 -0.54 7.99 -8.11
N LEU A 99 -0.66 9.28 -8.30
CA LEU A 99 -1.01 10.23 -7.24
C LEU A 99 -2.52 10.43 -7.24
N LEU A 100 -3.21 9.89 -6.24
CA LEU A 100 -4.62 10.15 -6.03
C LEU A 100 -4.77 11.34 -5.08
N GLU A 101 -5.20 12.49 -5.60
CA GLU A 101 -5.46 13.69 -4.77
C GLU A 101 -6.65 13.49 -3.85
N GLU A 102 -7.61 12.66 -4.29
CA GLU A 102 -8.77 12.22 -3.52
C GLU A 102 -8.83 10.69 -3.51
N ALA A 103 -9.38 10.13 -2.45
CA ALA A 103 -9.58 8.69 -2.37
C ALA A 103 -10.65 8.23 -3.37
N VAL A 104 -10.41 7.11 -4.04
CA VAL A 104 -11.43 6.43 -4.85
C VAL A 104 -12.29 5.59 -3.92
N GLN A 105 -13.61 5.74 -3.99
CA GLN A 105 -14.54 4.96 -3.19
C GLN A 105 -15.27 3.92 -4.04
N VAL A 106 -15.20 2.67 -3.61
CA VAL A 106 -15.88 1.53 -4.24
C VAL A 106 -16.74 0.84 -3.17
N GLY A 107 -18.04 1.11 -3.19
CA GLY A 107 -18.91 0.67 -2.10
C GLY A 107 -18.48 1.28 -0.77
N ASP A 108 -18.06 0.43 0.17
CA ASP A 108 -17.54 0.82 1.49
C ASP A 108 -16.01 0.77 1.59
N THR A 109 -15.33 0.41 0.52
CA THR A 109 -13.86 0.37 0.43
C THR A 109 -13.33 1.68 -0.11
N TYR A 110 -12.22 2.16 0.45
CA TYR A 110 -11.51 3.34 -0.04
C TYR A 110 -10.14 2.93 -0.59
N ILE A 111 -9.75 3.49 -1.75
CA ILE A 111 -8.44 3.29 -2.37
C ILE A 111 -7.69 4.60 -2.30
N VAL A 112 -6.46 4.58 -1.79
CA VAL A 112 -5.58 5.74 -1.66
C VAL A 112 -4.21 5.43 -2.23
N SER A 113 -3.56 6.43 -2.81
CA SER A 113 -2.18 6.32 -3.32
C SER A 113 -1.48 7.66 -3.24
N SER A 114 -0.27 7.68 -2.71
CA SER A 114 0.52 8.92 -2.52
C SER A 114 1.55 9.18 -3.63
N GLY A 115 1.46 8.46 -4.75
CA GLY A 115 2.41 8.58 -5.85
C GLY A 115 3.69 7.78 -5.62
N ALA A 116 4.80 8.29 -6.12
CA ALA A 116 6.07 7.59 -6.12
C ALA A 116 7.21 8.40 -5.49
N TYR A 117 8.35 7.72 -5.27
CA TYR A 117 9.64 8.30 -4.90
C TYR A 117 9.62 9.13 -3.61
N ASN A 118 8.70 8.81 -2.68
CA ASN A 118 8.52 9.56 -1.44
C ASN A 118 8.24 11.07 -1.65
N ALA A 119 7.68 11.45 -2.79
CA ALA A 119 7.30 12.84 -3.04
C ALA A 119 6.21 13.33 -2.07
N ASN A 120 5.33 12.42 -1.65
CA ASN A 120 4.25 12.71 -0.71
C ASN A 120 4.09 11.59 0.33
N MET A 121 3.58 11.96 1.49
CA MET A 121 3.03 11.05 2.48
C MET A 121 1.50 11.14 2.45
N GLY A 122 0.81 10.01 2.25
CA GLY A 122 -0.64 9.93 2.37
C GLY A 122 -1.04 9.84 3.85
N HIS A 123 -1.97 10.69 4.27
CA HIS A 123 -2.56 10.66 5.61
C HIS A 123 -4.07 10.45 5.51
N ALA A 124 -4.52 9.22 5.82
CA ALA A 124 -5.91 8.82 5.83
C ALA A 124 -6.41 8.71 7.27
N VAL A 125 -7.58 9.26 7.56
CA VAL A 125 -8.26 9.14 8.85
C VAL A 125 -9.56 8.38 8.63
N LEU A 126 -9.69 7.24 9.32
CA LEU A 126 -10.90 6.43 9.29
C LEU A 126 -11.64 6.59 10.62
N GLU A 127 -12.96 6.69 10.56
CA GLU A 127 -13.84 6.81 11.72
C GLU A 127 -14.97 5.77 11.63
N PRO A 128 -15.47 5.25 12.77
CA PRO A 128 -16.65 4.37 12.75
C PRO A 128 -17.82 5.04 12.03
N LYS A 129 -18.50 4.34 11.13
CA LYS A 129 -19.68 4.86 10.40
C LYS A 129 -20.83 5.30 11.31
N GLY A 130 -20.96 4.68 12.48
CA GLY A 130 -22.04 5.01 13.43
C GLY A 130 -23.42 4.51 13.01
N ASP A 131 -23.54 3.76 11.92
CA ASP A 131 -24.77 3.19 11.39
C ASP A 131 -25.11 1.79 11.95
N GLY A 132 -24.28 1.28 12.85
CA GLY A 132 -24.42 -0.05 13.44
C GLY A 132 -23.84 -1.18 12.60
N SER A 133 -23.23 -0.88 11.45
CA SER A 133 -22.59 -1.89 10.58
C SER A 133 -21.26 -2.42 11.15
N GLY A 134 -20.64 -1.70 12.09
CA GLY A 134 -19.29 -1.97 12.57
C GLY A 134 -18.17 -1.56 11.58
N ARG A 135 -18.54 -0.96 10.45
CA ARG A 135 -17.61 -0.53 9.41
C ARG A 135 -17.02 0.86 9.73
N TYR A 136 -15.88 1.12 9.10
CA TYR A 136 -15.21 2.41 9.14
C TYR A 136 -15.46 3.18 7.83
N MET A 137 -15.41 4.49 7.92
CA MET A 137 -15.47 5.39 6.77
C MET A 137 -14.26 6.31 6.77
N LEU A 138 -13.79 6.67 5.59
CA LEU A 138 -12.73 7.66 5.42
C LEU A 138 -13.30 9.05 5.73
N SER A 139 -12.88 9.65 6.82
CA SER A 139 -13.32 11.00 7.21
C SER A 139 -12.41 12.09 6.63
N SER A 140 -11.15 11.77 6.36
CA SER A 140 -10.25 12.65 5.61
C SER A 140 -9.10 11.90 4.96
N TYR A 141 -8.66 12.40 3.81
CA TYR A 141 -7.43 12.00 3.14
C TYR A 141 -6.66 13.24 2.72
N LYS A 142 -5.34 13.26 2.96
CA LYS A 142 -4.47 14.38 2.62
C LYS A 142 -3.14 13.86 2.12
N LEU A 143 -2.61 14.51 1.11
CA LEU A 143 -1.24 14.37 0.65
C LEU A 143 -0.38 15.44 1.33
N ILE A 144 0.69 15.02 1.98
CA ILE A 144 1.65 15.88 2.67
C ILE A 144 2.94 15.81 1.85
N PRO A 145 3.34 16.89 1.14
CA PRO A 145 4.58 16.89 0.40
C PRO A 145 5.79 16.65 1.31
N LEU A 146 6.69 15.79 0.87
CA LEU A 146 7.97 15.52 1.53
C LEU A 146 9.07 16.25 0.76
N ASP A 147 9.23 17.53 1.03
CA ASP A 147 10.19 18.42 0.41
C ASP A 147 11.30 18.85 1.40
N GLU A 148 12.12 19.80 1.01
CA GLU A 148 13.23 20.33 1.80
C GLU A 148 12.83 21.01 3.12
N THR A 149 11.54 21.23 3.35
CA THR A 149 11.01 21.77 4.62
C THR A 149 10.89 20.69 5.69
N VAL A 150 10.90 19.41 5.29
CA VAL A 150 10.88 18.26 6.21
C VAL A 150 12.31 17.98 6.67
N ALA A 151 12.54 18.04 7.97
CA ALA A 151 13.86 17.77 8.52
C ALA A 151 14.25 16.31 8.36
N ASP A 152 15.53 16.07 7.98
CA ASP A 152 16.10 14.72 7.95
C ASP A 152 16.09 14.08 9.33
N ASP A 153 15.77 12.78 9.41
CA ASP A 153 16.08 12.00 10.60
C ASP A 153 17.59 11.83 10.75
N ALA A 154 18.13 12.27 11.89
CA ALA A 154 19.58 12.31 12.11
C ALA A 154 20.22 10.91 12.11
N ALA A 155 19.54 9.90 12.64
CA ALA A 155 20.05 8.53 12.70
C ALA A 155 20.06 7.88 11.30
N VAL A 156 19.00 8.07 10.51
CA VAL A 156 18.94 7.59 9.12
C VAL A 156 20.02 8.28 8.27
N LYS A 157 20.20 9.59 8.46
CA LYS A 157 21.24 10.34 7.75
C LYS A 157 22.65 9.84 8.05
N GLU A 158 22.94 9.52 9.30
CA GLU A 158 24.23 8.93 9.71
C GLU A 158 24.46 7.56 9.03
N GLU A 159 23.44 6.70 8.99
CA GLU A 159 23.55 5.42 8.29
C GLU A 159 23.76 5.60 6.77
N LEU A 160 23.03 6.52 6.14
CA LEU A 160 23.21 6.79 4.70
C LEU A 160 24.62 7.28 4.37
N VAL A 161 25.26 8.06 5.24
CA VAL A 161 26.66 8.48 5.06
C VAL A 161 27.59 7.27 5.03
N LYS A 162 27.44 6.33 5.97
CA LYS A 162 28.26 5.11 6.05
C LYS A 162 28.13 4.26 4.77
N TYR A 163 26.89 4.06 4.28
CA TYR A 163 26.66 3.31 3.05
C TYR A 163 27.20 4.02 1.81
N ARG A 164 27.16 5.35 1.78
CA ARG A 164 27.75 6.13 0.68
C ARG A 164 29.26 5.99 0.65
N GLU A 165 29.92 6.13 1.81
CA GLU A 165 31.38 5.92 1.93
C GLU A 165 31.78 4.50 1.50
N LEU A 166 31.02 3.48 1.92
CA LEU A 166 31.24 2.10 1.53
C LEU A 166 31.10 1.90 0.00
N ALA A 167 30.08 2.50 -0.61
CA ALA A 167 29.88 2.45 -2.05
C ALA A 167 31.00 3.16 -2.82
N ASP A 168 31.48 4.29 -2.31
CA ASP A 168 32.63 5.02 -2.89
C ASP A 168 33.90 4.18 -2.81
N GLU A 169 34.19 3.53 -1.68
CA GLU A 169 35.40 2.73 -1.48
C GLU A 169 35.36 1.38 -2.25
N GLU A 170 34.26 0.66 -2.20
CA GLU A 170 34.20 -0.72 -2.70
C GLU A 170 33.70 -0.80 -4.15
N TYR A 171 32.85 0.13 -4.60
CA TYR A 171 32.24 0.07 -5.93
C TYR A 171 32.80 1.13 -6.88
N PHE A 172 32.64 2.40 -6.54
CA PHE A 172 33.02 3.48 -7.48
C PHE A 172 34.51 3.58 -7.68
N SER A 173 35.33 3.30 -6.66
CA SER A 173 36.79 3.30 -6.81
C SER A 173 37.29 2.20 -7.77
N GLU A 174 36.63 1.04 -7.80
CA GLU A 174 36.97 -0.07 -8.72
C GLU A 174 36.73 0.31 -10.18
N TYR A 175 35.74 1.16 -10.46
CA TYR A 175 35.39 1.63 -11.81
C TYR A 175 36.00 3.00 -12.16
N GLY A 176 36.83 3.57 -11.29
CA GLY A 176 37.49 4.85 -11.53
C GLY A 176 36.60 6.07 -11.45
N PHE A 177 35.46 5.96 -10.77
CA PHE A 177 34.60 7.07 -10.40
C PHE A 177 35.00 7.57 -9.01
N SER A 178 35.21 8.87 -8.87
CA SER A 178 35.56 9.54 -7.61
C SER A 178 34.80 10.86 -7.48
#